data_2a20852150847b9527e53926f419d147
#
_entry.id   2a20852150847b9527e53926f419d147
#
_cell.length_a   1.000
_cell.length_b   1.000
_cell.length_c   1.000
_cell.angle_alpha   90.00
_cell.angle_beta   90.00
_cell.angle_gamma   90.00
#
_symmetry.space_group_name_H-M   'P 1'
#
loop_
_entity.id
_entity.type
_entity.pdbx_description
1 polymer ?
#
loop_
_entity_poly.entity_id
_entity_poly.type
_entity_poly.pdbx_seq_one_letter_code
_entity_poly.pdbx_strand_id
1 'polypeptide(L)'
;MAVVIIASCFAGCGVVKGDTVMEYEGYKITEAMYSYWMARYKTIFLYTYNGSGDQNKFWNTEISEGYTYDKFITDYIDFYAKQVLVAMKLFDDYSLVFSDSVKQNISDQVSGLIASYGTKAELNSYLAEYGLNVATLERIYYAQAKLDAVNDHLYGENGVSKVTESEKENYYKENYYCAEWIYVYTNVKLKTTENGELITDSNGVYVTEELTEAEKQKQKEKVEQIIAKIEAGADFKALKAEYSEEDQEKYSYYPDGVNISANDYGTYGSDFIKQLSETEIGGYTVCEDEYATFIVKRYDLKPFSELTAQEKNIMVGFDTYVLDAKSEAYYRSVEVKVYEDVMARYDIRSLKGLTNTNI
;
A
#
# COMPACT_ATOMS: atom_id res chain seq x y z
N MET A 1 34.02 34.65 10.87
CA MET A 1 34.31 33.33 10.26
C MET A 1 33.24 33.12 9.20
N ALA A 2 33.55 33.25 7.94
CA ALA A 2 32.61 33.11 6.84
C ALA A 2 32.32 31.65 6.67
N VAL A 3 31.10 31.21 6.91
CA VAL A 3 30.59 29.89 6.50
C VAL A 3 30.50 29.94 4.98
N VAL A 4 31.47 29.38 4.33
CA VAL A 4 31.39 29.06 2.89
C VAL A 4 30.35 27.95 2.77
N ILE A 5 29.12 28.34 2.43
CA ILE A 5 28.13 27.39 1.91
C ILE A 5 28.75 26.87 0.62
N ILE A 6 29.33 25.68 0.67
CA ILE A 6 29.61 24.88 -0.51
C ILE A 6 28.22 24.44 -1.02
N ALA A 7 27.56 25.36 -1.72
CA ALA A 7 26.63 24.98 -2.74
C ALA A 7 27.44 24.13 -3.71
N SER A 8 27.55 22.84 -3.42
CA SER A 8 28.25 21.87 -4.26
C SER A 8 27.66 22.01 -5.65
N CYS A 9 28.40 22.76 -6.44
CA CYS A 9 28.16 22.97 -7.85
C CYS A 9 28.12 21.62 -8.52
N PHE A 10 26.92 21.07 -8.69
CA PHE A 10 26.65 20.16 -9.78
C PHE A 10 26.54 20.96 -11.08
N ALA A 11 27.56 21.77 -11.36
CA ALA A 11 27.80 22.36 -12.65
C ALA A 11 28.53 21.35 -13.55
N GLY A 12 27.92 20.14 -13.68
CA GLY A 12 28.33 19.19 -14.72
C GLY A 12 27.59 19.56 -16.00
N CYS A 13 28.29 19.91 -17.05
CA CYS A 13 27.75 20.05 -18.41
C CYS A 13 26.88 18.82 -18.72
N GLY A 14 25.57 19.01 -18.95
CA GLY A 14 24.69 17.94 -19.38
C GLY A 14 23.46 17.65 -18.52
N VAL A 15 23.34 18.22 -17.33
CA VAL A 15 22.09 18.03 -16.53
C VAL A 15 20.98 18.87 -17.15
N VAL A 16 19.84 18.22 -17.47
CA VAL A 16 18.64 18.93 -17.89
C VAL A 16 18.11 19.73 -16.70
N LYS A 17 17.94 21.04 -16.90
CA LYS A 17 17.35 21.95 -15.95
C LYS A 17 15.97 22.31 -16.46
N GLY A 18 14.95 21.98 -15.71
CA GLY A 18 13.60 22.52 -15.90
C GLY A 18 13.31 23.57 -14.83
N ASP A 19 12.10 24.10 -14.85
CA ASP A 19 11.59 24.96 -13.79
C ASP A 19 11.56 24.22 -12.45
N THR A 20 11.37 24.96 -11.39
CA THR A 20 11.23 24.39 -10.03
C THR A 20 9.77 24.02 -9.82
N VAL A 21 9.53 22.78 -9.39
CA VAL A 21 8.19 22.26 -9.03
C VAL A 21 7.91 22.45 -7.54
N MET A 22 8.89 22.13 -6.71
CA MET A 22 8.83 22.33 -5.26
C MET A 22 10.17 22.86 -4.74
N GLU A 23 10.11 23.64 -3.65
CA GLU A 23 11.31 24.19 -2.99
C GLU A 23 11.17 24.12 -1.47
N TYR A 24 12.26 23.73 -0.80
CA TYR A 24 12.37 23.72 0.65
C TYR A 24 13.79 24.11 1.06
N GLU A 25 13.93 25.21 1.78
CA GLU A 25 15.21 25.73 2.30
C GLU A 25 16.38 25.71 1.30
N GLY A 26 16.09 26.11 0.04
CA GLY A 26 17.08 26.18 -1.04
C GLY A 26 17.27 24.89 -1.86
N TYR A 27 16.70 23.79 -1.40
CA TYR A 27 16.63 22.52 -2.17
C TYR A 27 15.44 22.57 -3.12
N LYS A 28 15.52 21.86 -4.25
CA LYS A 28 14.53 21.95 -5.32
C LYS A 28 14.25 20.61 -5.96
N ILE A 29 12.97 20.34 -6.16
CA ILE A 29 12.51 19.35 -7.13
C ILE A 29 12.31 20.10 -8.46
N THR A 30 12.98 19.63 -9.50
CA THR A 30 12.89 20.20 -10.85
C THR A 30 11.84 19.47 -11.68
N GLU A 31 11.39 20.07 -12.77
CA GLU A 31 10.50 19.45 -13.75
C GLU A 31 11.02 18.08 -14.21
N ALA A 32 12.32 17.97 -14.47
CA ALA A 32 12.93 16.72 -14.89
C ALA A 32 12.79 15.59 -13.85
N MET A 33 12.94 15.89 -12.57
CA MET A 33 12.74 14.93 -11.48
C MET A 33 11.26 14.53 -11.36
N TYR A 34 10.39 15.52 -11.38
CA TYR A 34 8.95 15.33 -11.23
C TYR A 34 8.35 14.54 -12.41
N SER A 35 8.68 14.90 -13.65
CA SER A 35 8.23 14.20 -14.86
C SER A 35 8.71 12.73 -14.89
N TYR A 36 9.92 12.48 -14.40
CA TYR A 36 10.42 11.11 -14.27
C TYR A 36 9.55 10.29 -13.33
N TRP A 37 9.24 10.81 -12.13
CA TRP A 37 8.40 10.07 -11.19
C TRP A 37 6.97 9.90 -11.72
N MET A 38 6.40 10.93 -12.34
CA MET A 38 5.11 10.81 -13.01
C MET A 38 5.09 9.69 -14.05
N ALA A 39 6.11 9.65 -14.94
CA ALA A 39 6.20 8.64 -15.99
C ALA A 39 6.44 7.23 -15.40
N ARG A 40 7.29 7.11 -14.38
CA ARG A 40 7.61 5.84 -13.71
C ARG A 40 6.40 5.28 -12.97
N TYR A 41 5.81 6.07 -12.11
CA TYR A 41 4.68 5.62 -11.28
C TYR A 41 3.43 5.38 -12.11
N LYS A 42 3.17 6.17 -13.16
CA LYS A 42 2.12 5.84 -14.13
C LYS A 42 2.24 4.41 -14.63
N THR A 43 3.42 4.02 -15.07
CA THR A 43 3.66 2.66 -15.59
C THR A 43 3.48 1.59 -14.51
N ILE A 44 4.04 1.82 -13.32
CA ILE A 44 3.93 0.89 -12.19
C ILE A 44 2.46 0.69 -11.79
N PHE A 45 1.72 1.75 -11.58
CA PHE A 45 0.32 1.67 -11.16
C PHE A 45 -0.59 1.05 -12.24
N LEU A 46 -0.38 1.40 -13.51
CA LEU A 46 -1.12 0.76 -14.60
C LEU A 46 -0.82 -0.74 -14.68
N TYR A 47 0.43 -1.14 -14.52
CA TYR A 47 0.79 -2.56 -14.51
C TYR A 47 0.18 -3.30 -13.31
N THR A 48 0.22 -2.70 -12.14
CA THR A 48 -0.24 -3.33 -10.88
C THR A 48 -1.75 -3.44 -10.79
N TYR A 49 -2.48 -2.38 -11.18
CA TYR A 49 -3.92 -2.27 -10.90
C TYR A 49 -4.82 -2.31 -12.14
N ASN A 50 -4.31 -2.02 -13.33
CA ASN A 50 -5.09 -2.05 -14.57
C ASN A 50 -4.77 -3.24 -15.47
N GLY A 51 -3.54 -3.76 -15.42
CA GLY A 51 -3.09 -4.82 -16.31
C GLY A 51 -3.29 -4.44 -17.78
N SER A 52 -4.07 -5.23 -18.54
CA SER A 52 -4.43 -4.96 -19.93
C SER A 52 -5.78 -4.25 -20.10
N GLY A 53 -6.36 -3.72 -19.02
CA GLY A 53 -7.66 -3.05 -19.02
C GLY A 53 -7.65 -1.69 -19.72
N ASP A 54 -8.86 -1.13 -19.89
CA ASP A 54 -9.04 0.22 -20.45
C ASP A 54 -8.49 1.27 -19.48
N GLN A 55 -7.43 1.97 -19.91
CA GLN A 55 -6.81 3.01 -19.09
C GLN A 55 -7.74 4.18 -18.79
N ASN A 56 -8.63 4.58 -19.72
CA ASN A 56 -9.56 5.67 -19.46
C ASN A 56 -10.56 5.31 -18.38
N LYS A 57 -11.04 4.06 -18.39
CA LYS A 57 -11.90 3.55 -17.32
C LYS A 57 -11.14 3.53 -15.98
N PHE A 58 -9.91 3.03 -15.97
CA PHE A 58 -9.07 2.98 -14.79
C PHE A 58 -8.92 4.35 -14.13
N TRP A 59 -8.50 5.37 -14.88
CA TRP A 59 -8.29 6.72 -14.33
C TRP A 59 -9.55 7.33 -13.69
N ASN A 60 -10.73 6.99 -14.21
CA ASN A 60 -12.02 7.50 -13.73
C ASN A 60 -12.66 6.60 -12.66
N THR A 61 -12.09 5.44 -12.36
CA THR A 61 -12.61 4.57 -11.31
C THR A 61 -12.38 5.24 -9.95
N GLU A 62 -13.43 5.37 -9.18
CA GLU A 62 -13.38 5.89 -7.82
C GLU A 62 -12.88 4.82 -6.86
N ILE A 63 -11.93 5.21 -6.01
CA ILE A 63 -11.44 4.43 -4.87
C ILE A 63 -12.33 4.71 -3.65
N SER A 64 -12.80 5.95 -3.55
CA SER A 64 -13.81 6.42 -2.59
C SER A 64 -14.58 7.56 -3.22
N GLU A 65 -15.67 8.03 -2.60
CA GLU A 65 -16.52 9.08 -3.13
C GLU A 65 -15.72 10.33 -3.57
N GLY A 66 -15.76 10.61 -4.87
CA GLY A 66 -15.05 11.74 -5.50
C GLY A 66 -13.52 11.64 -5.55
N TYR A 67 -12.93 10.50 -5.16
CA TYR A 67 -11.49 10.27 -5.16
C TYR A 67 -11.13 9.14 -6.13
N THR A 68 -10.65 9.50 -7.30
CA THR A 68 -10.36 8.61 -8.43
C THR A 68 -8.89 8.18 -8.46
N TYR A 69 -8.56 7.11 -9.21
CA TYR A 69 -7.17 6.64 -9.33
C TYR A 69 -6.21 7.70 -9.84
N ASP A 70 -6.61 8.58 -10.75
CA ASP A 70 -5.71 9.65 -11.21
C ASP A 70 -5.34 10.63 -10.10
N LYS A 71 -6.31 11.01 -9.26
CA LYS A 71 -6.05 11.84 -8.07
C LYS A 71 -5.15 11.11 -7.07
N PHE A 72 -5.50 9.87 -6.75
CA PHE A 72 -4.73 9.06 -5.82
C PHE A 72 -3.25 8.95 -6.24
N ILE A 73 -3.00 8.63 -7.51
CA ILE A 73 -1.64 8.44 -8.01
C ILE A 73 -0.89 9.77 -8.10
N THR A 74 -1.57 10.85 -8.47
CA THR A 74 -0.98 12.20 -8.49
C THR A 74 -0.60 12.63 -7.07
N ASP A 75 -1.51 12.51 -6.10
CA ASP A 75 -1.24 12.85 -4.70
C ASP A 75 -0.11 12.00 -4.10
N TYR A 76 -0.03 10.72 -4.48
CA TYR A 76 1.07 9.85 -4.10
C TYR A 76 2.41 10.36 -4.62
N ILE A 77 2.48 10.75 -5.89
CA ILE A 77 3.71 11.26 -6.52
C ILE A 77 4.11 12.61 -5.93
N ASP A 78 3.15 13.50 -5.69
CA ASP A 78 3.36 14.80 -5.07
C ASP A 78 3.94 14.67 -3.66
N PHE A 79 3.36 13.74 -2.89
CA PHE A 79 3.87 13.45 -1.57
C PHE A 79 5.27 12.82 -1.60
N TYR A 80 5.52 11.89 -2.50
CA TYR A 80 6.84 11.30 -2.70
C TYR A 80 7.89 12.35 -3.08
N ALA A 81 7.57 13.27 -4.00
CA ALA A 81 8.43 14.37 -4.37
C ALA A 81 8.76 15.27 -3.17
N LYS A 82 7.75 15.57 -2.33
CA LYS A 82 7.93 16.30 -1.07
C LYS A 82 8.85 15.55 -0.10
N GLN A 83 8.68 14.24 0.07
CA GLN A 83 9.54 13.43 0.92
C GLN A 83 11.01 13.51 0.47
N VAL A 84 11.28 13.31 -0.82
CA VAL A 84 12.63 13.41 -1.38
C VAL A 84 13.20 14.83 -1.17
N LEU A 85 12.41 15.86 -1.40
CA LEU A 85 12.83 17.26 -1.22
C LEU A 85 13.29 17.54 0.22
N VAL A 86 12.46 17.16 1.19
CA VAL A 86 12.76 17.35 2.61
C VAL A 86 13.97 16.52 3.04
N ALA A 87 14.04 15.28 2.57
CA ALA A 87 15.16 14.39 2.85
C ALA A 87 16.49 14.89 2.27
N MET A 88 16.48 15.55 1.11
CA MET A 88 17.70 16.19 0.57
C MET A 88 18.28 17.21 1.54
N LYS A 89 17.44 17.99 2.20
CA LYS A 89 17.85 18.97 3.24
C LYS A 89 18.33 18.27 4.50
N LEU A 90 17.54 17.33 5.01
CA LEU A 90 17.86 16.59 6.24
C LEU A 90 19.16 15.79 6.13
N PHE A 91 19.43 15.20 4.96
CA PHE A 91 20.68 14.47 4.71
C PHE A 91 21.90 15.37 4.99
N ASP A 92 21.85 16.62 4.51
CA ASP A 92 22.93 17.56 4.70
C ASP A 92 22.94 18.11 6.16
N ASP A 93 21.76 18.35 6.78
CA ASP A 93 21.64 18.79 8.19
C ASP A 93 22.21 17.78 9.18
N TYR A 94 21.94 16.50 8.96
CA TYR A 94 22.48 15.41 9.77
C TYR A 94 23.92 15.06 9.40
N SER A 95 24.51 15.76 8.41
CA SER A 95 25.86 15.47 7.90
C SER A 95 26.04 14.01 7.48
N LEU A 96 24.99 13.42 6.90
CA LEU A 96 25.04 12.03 6.42
C LEU A 96 25.94 11.94 5.20
N VAL A 97 26.54 10.77 5.04
CA VAL A 97 27.38 10.46 3.90
C VAL A 97 27.02 9.08 3.34
N PHE A 98 26.98 8.95 2.04
CA PHE A 98 26.77 7.65 1.42
C PHE A 98 27.96 6.70 1.66
N SER A 99 27.65 5.48 2.02
CA SER A 99 28.64 4.40 2.01
C SER A 99 29.16 4.14 0.59
N ASP A 100 30.30 3.51 0.49
CA ASP A 100 30.87 3.14 -0.83
C ASP A 100 29.97 2.13 -1.55
N SER A 101 29.25 1.27 -0.80
CA SER A 101 28.28 0.33 -1.37
C SER A 101 27.09 1.04 -2.03
N VAL A 102 26.54 2.10 -1.43
CA VAL A 102 25.45 2.88 -2.04
C VAL A 102 25.91 3.55 -3.33
N LYS A 103 27.10 4.18 -3.32
CA LYS A 103 27.67 4.81 -4.51
C LYS A 103 27.90 3.79 -5.62
N GLN A 104 28.44 2.62 -5.26
CA GLN A 104 28.69 1.54 -6.22
C GLN A 104 27.38 1.02 -6.81
N ASN A 105 26.35 0.78 -5.98
CA ASN A 105 25.05 0.32 -6.45
C ASN A 105 24.42 1.30 -7.46
N ILE A 106 24.48 2.60 -7.20
CA ILE A 106 23.96 3.62 -8.16
C ILE A 106 24.79 3.59 -9.45
N SER A 107 26.11 3.51 -9.36
CA SER A 107 27.00 3.41 -10.52
C SER A 107 26.72 2.16 -11.35
N ASP A 108 26.52 1.02 -10.70
CA ASP A 108 26.23 -0.26 -11.36
C ASP A 108 24.84 -0.24 -12.02
N GLN A 109 23.86 0.36 -11.36
CA GLN A 109 22.53 0.54 -11.93
C GLN A 109 22.57 1.39 -13.21
N VAL A 110 23.24 2.54 -13.17
CA VAL A 110 23.42 3.41 -14.35
C VAL A 110 24.19 2.69 -15.45
N SER A 111 25.26 1.99 -15.09
CA SER A 111 26.09 1.24 -16.07
C SER A 111 25.31 0.08 -16.70
N GLY A 112 24.52 -0.63 -15.90
CA GLY A 112 23.62 -1.68 -16.38
C GLY A 112 22.57 -1.17 -17.35
N LEU A 113 21.99 0.00 -17.08
CA LEU A 113 21.07 0.66 -18.00
C LEU A 113 21.77 1.07 -19.33
N ILE A 114 22.96 1.67 -19.25
CA ILE A 114 23.73 1.99 -20.46
C ILE A 114 24.00 0.72 -21.28
N ALA A 115 24.39 -0.37 -20.63
CA ALA A 115 24.66 -1.62 -21.32
C ALA A 115 23.39 -2.23 -21.96
N SER A 116 22.24 -2.12 -21.30
CA SER A 116 20.96 -2.63 -21.84
C SER A 116 20.46 -1.87 -23.06
N TYR A 117 20.83 -0.59 -23.20
CA TYR A 117 20.53 0.24 -24.37
C TYR A 117 21.65 0.26 -25.42
N GLY A 118 22.78 -0.39 -25.15
CA GLY A 118 23.96 -0.45 -26.02
C GLY A 118 24.97 0.61 -25.69
N THR A 119 24.61 1.91 -25.75
CA THR A 119 25.50 3.03 -25.47
C THR A 119 24.84 4.11 -24.62
N LYS A 120 25.66 4.96 -23.99
CA LYS A 120 25.17 6.15 -23.27
C LYS A 120 24.38 7.09 -24.18
N ALA A 121 24.73 7.18 -25.47
CA ALA A 121 24.04 8.02 -26.43
C ALA A 121 22.63 7.50 -26.74
N GLU A 122 22.49 6.19 -26.90
CA GLU A 122 21.18 5.55 -27.12
C GLU A 122 20.28 5.67 -25.90
N LEU A 123 20.81 5.43 -24.68
CA LEU A 123 20.07 5.68 -23.46
C LEU A 123 19.66 7.17 -23.34
N ASN A 124 20.54 8.11 -23.64
CA ASN A 124 20.20 9.53 -23.65
C ASN A 124 19.09 9.85 -24.67
N SER A 125 19.10 9.22 -25.85
CA SER A 125 18.04 9.41 -26.86
C SER A 125 16.69 8.92 -26.33
N TYR A 126 16.64 7.80 -25.65
CA TYR A 126 15.43 7.30 -24.99
C TYR A 126 14.97 8.25 -23.87
N LEU A 127 15.89 8.64 -22.98
CA LEU A 127 15.59 9.51 -21.83
C LEU A 127 15.14 10.91 -22.26
N ALA A 128 15.60 11.39 -23.42
CA ALA A 128 15.20 12.70 -23.94
C ALA A 128 13.69 12.79 -24.24
N GLU A 129 13.02 11.68 -24.52
CA GLU A 129 11.56 11.61 -24.68
C GLU A 129 10.80 12.01 -23.39
N TYR A 130 11.48 11.93 -22.25
CA TYR A 130 10.95 12.27 -20.92
C TYR A 130 11.60 13.56 -20.35
N GLY A 131 12.34 14.30 -21.16
CA GLY A 131 13.06 15.49 -20.72
C GLY A 131 14.26 15.19 -19.82
N LEU A 132 14.86 14.02 -19.97
CA LEU A 132 15.94 13.51 -19.13
C LEU A 132 17.22 13.23 -19.93
N ASN A 133 18.29 13.00 -19.20
CA ASN A 133 19.50 12.33 -19.68
C ASN A 133 20.12 11.49 -18.54
N VAL A 134 21.16 10.72 -18.84
CA VAL A 134 21.83 9.86 -17.87
C VAL A 134 22.33 10.63 -16.64
N ALA A 135 22.89 11.83 -16.83
CA ALA A 135 23.37 12.63 -15.69
C ALA A 135 22.23 13.12 -14.78
N THR A 136 21.08 13.44 -15.36
CA THR A 136 19.87 13.80 -14.59
C THR A 136 19.31 12.58 -13.87
N LEU A 137 19.24 11.43 -14.52
CA LEU A 137 18.78 10.17 -13.94
C LEU A 137 19.65 9.76 -12.73
N GLU A 138 20.97 9.83 -12.87
CA GLU A 138 21.89 9.55 -11.76
C GLU A 138 21.66 10.49 -10.57
N ARG A 139 21.39 11.78 -10.80
CA ARG A 139 21.03 12.71 -9.73
C ARG A 139 19.71 12.34 -9.04
N ILE A 140 18.73 11.85 -9.80
CA ILE A 140 17.47 11.37 -9.24
C ILE A 140 17.73 10.18 -8.30
N TYR A 141 18.55 9.23 -8.73
CA TYR A 141 18.91 8.08 -7.89
C TYR A 141 19.62 8.49 -6.58
N TYR A 142 20.55 9.47 -6.66
CA TYR A 142 21.15 10.02 -5.45
C TYR A 142 20.13 10.76 -4.56
N ALA A 143 19.16 11.47 -5.13
CA ALA A 143 18.13 12.14 -4.35
C ALA A 143 17.21 11.11 -3.64
N GLN A 144 16.86 9.99 -4.31
CA GLN A 144 16.12 8.88 -3.73
C GLN A 144 16.93 8.21 -2.60
N ALA A 145 18.21 7.94 -2.85
CA ALA A 145 19.10 7.35 -1.84
C ALA A 145 19.27 8.25 -0.59
N LYS A 146 19.13 9.57 -0.74
CA LYS A 146 19.08 10.48 0.42
C LYS A 146 17.84 10.24 1.28
N LEU A 147 16.67 10.01 0.65
CA LEU A 147 15.44 9.68 1.38
C LEU A 147 15.62 8.38 2.18
N ASP A 148 16.16 7.34 1.56
CA ASP A 148 16.40 6.06 2.23
C ASP A 148 17.38 6.22 3.41
N ALA A 149 18.48 6.95 3.21
CA ALA A 149 19.47 7.19 4.25
C ALA A 149 18.93 8.03 5.42
N VAL A 150 18.08 9.02 5.13
CA VAL A 150 17.42 9.83 6.17
C VAL A 150 16.40 8.99 6.93
N ASN A 151 15.61 8.19 6.25
CA ASN A 151 14.65 7.30 6.91
C ASN A 151 15.35 6.27 7.79
N ASP A 152 16.47 5.68 7.34
CA ASP A 152 17.28 4.77 8.16
C ASP A 152 17.87 5.50 9.39
N HIS A 153 18.41 6.72 9.20
CA HIS A 153 18.94 7.53 10.30
C HIS A 153 17.87 7.90 11.34
N LEU A 154 16.65 8.20 10.89
CA LEU A 154 15.55 8.59 11.78
C LEU A 154 14.91 7.37 12.44
N TYR A 155 14.60 6.35 11.67
CA TYR A 155 13.67 5.28 12.04
C TYR A 155 14.27 3.88 12.00
N GLY A 156 15.45 3.69 11.44
CA GLY A 156 16.13 2.39 11.39
C GLY A 156 16.36 1.79 12.78
N GLU A 157 16.95 0.61 12.85
CA GLU A 157 17.15 -0.14 14.09
C GLU A 157 17.84 0.69 15.19
N ASN A 158 18.80 1.55 14.81
CA ASN A 158 19.51 2.48 15.68
C ASN A 158 19.08 3.93 15.47
N GLY A 159 17.91 4.15 14.88
CA GLY A 159 17.42 5.46 14.49
C GLY A 159 17.14 6.37 15.70
N VAL A 160 17.36 7.69 15.51
CA VAL A 160 17.16 8.70 16.57
C VAL A 160 15.69 8.90 16.94
N SER A 161 14.78 8.47 16.08
CA SER A 161 13.32 8.52 16.24
C SER A 161 12.65 7.20 15.94
N LYS A 162 13.30 6.09 16.25
CA LYS A 162 12.74 4.76 16.01
C LYS A 162 11.35 4.61 16.63
N VAL A 163 10.55 3.72 16.04
CA VAL A 163 9.22 3.40 16.54
C VAL A 163 9.30 2.81 17.96
N THR A 164 8.51 3.37 18.85
CA THR A 164 8.39 2.92 20.25
C THR A 164 7.26 1.91 20.42
N GLU A 165 7.31 1.09 21.46
CA GLU A 165 6.21 0.16 21.78
C GLU A 165 4.87 0.88 22.02
N SER A 166 4.90 2.11 22.59
CA SER A 166 3.69 2.91 22.76
C SER A 166 3.10 3.36 21.42
N GLU A 167 3.92 3.69 20.43
CA GLU A 167 3.45 4.04 19.09
C GLU A 167 2.86 2.82 18.38
N LYS A 168 3.46 1.65 18.57
CA LYS A 168 2.91 0.39 18.07
C LYS A 168 1.54 0.08 18.69
N GLU A 169 1.43 0.22 20.01
CA GLU A 169 0.18 0.00 20.72
C GLU A 169 -0.92 0.97 20.28
N ASN A 170 -0.58 2.25 20.10
CA ASN A 170 -1.54 3.26 19.63
C ASN A 170 -2.00 2.96 18.20
N TYR A 171 -1.05 2.65 17.30
CA TYR A 171 -1.38 2.29 15.93
C TYR A 171 -2.28 1.05 15.86
N TYR A 172 -2.01 0.03 16.69
CA TYR A 172 -2.84 -1.16 16.78
C TYR A 172 -4.27 -0.82 17.20
N LYS A 173 -4.43 0.00 18.24
CA LYS A 173 -5.77 0.41 18.73
C LYS A 173 -6.57 1.21 17.70
N GLU A 174 -5.89 2.02 16.90
CA GLU A 174 -6.52 2.92 15.93
C GLU A 174 -6.81 2.24 14.59
N ASN A 175 -6.04 1.22 14.24
CA ASN A 175 -6.04 0.66 12.89
C ASN A 175 -6.40 -0.83 12.82
N TYR A 176 -6.83 -1.45 13.93
CA TYR A 176 -7.22 -2.86 13.93
C TYR A 176 -8.58 -3.06 14.58
N TYR A 177 -9.26 -4.08 14.11
CA TYR A 177 -10.49 -4.61 14.69
C TYR A 177 -10.27 -6.06 15.07
N CYS A 178 -10.98 -6.53 16.12
CA CYS A 178 -11.03 -7.95 16.43
C CYS A 178 -12.41 -8.48 16.07
N ALA A 179 -12.47 -9.52 15.24
CA ALA A 179 -13.73 -10.11 14.82
C ALA A 179 -13.60 -11.62 14.59
N GLU A 180 -14.72 -12.30 14.71
CA GLU A 180 -14.93 -13.65 14.17
C GLU A 180 -16.26 -13.69 13.42
N TRP A 181 -16.44 -14.70 12.59
CA TRP A 181 -17.64 -14.79 11.74
C TRP A 181 -18.16 -16.21 11.62
N ILE A 182 -19.44 -16.31 11.32
CA ILE A 182 -20.11 -17.51 10.84
C ILE A 182 -20.26 -17.37 9.34
N TYR A 183 -19.69 -18.28 8.58
CA TYR A 183 -19.68 -18.28 7.13
C TYR A 183 -20.71 -19.27 6.59
N VAL A 184 -21.64 -18.81 5.74
CA VAL A 184 -22.66 -19.63 5.13
C VAL A 184 -22.65 -19.43 3.63
N TYR A 185 -22.42 -20.49 2.86
CA TYR A 185 -22.53 -20.43 1.40
C TYR A 185 -23.97 -20.18 0.96
N THR A 186 -24.27 -18.95 0.52
CA THR A 186 -25.64 -18.55 0.14
C THR A 186 -25.87 -18.51 -1.38
N ASN A 187 -24.80 -18.47 -2.19
CA ASN A 187 -24.88 -18.39 -3.64
C ASN A 187 -24.27 -19.60 -4.34
N VAL A 188 -23.31 -20.27 -3.71
CA VAL A 188 -22.62 -21.42 -4.26
C VAL A 188 -22.56 -22.57 -3.25
N LYS A 189 -22.14 -23.75 -3.70
CA LYS A 189 -21.74 -24.87 -2.86
C LYS A 189 -20.43 -25.44 -3.34
N LEU A 190 -19.68 -26.10 -2.46
CA LEU A 190 -18.48 -26.81 -2.81
C LEU A 190 -18.81 -28.02 -3.66
N LYS A 191 -18.11 -28.19 -4.78
CA LYS A 191 -18.31 -29.31 -5.69
C LYS A 191 -17.65 -30.56 -5.14
N THR A 192 -18.37 -31.68 -5.16
CA THR A 192 -17.88 -32.97 -4.70
C THR A 192 -17.88 -34.01 -5.83
N THR A 193 -17.00 -35.02 -5.69
CA THR A 193 -17.05 -36.22 -6.49
C THR A 193 -18.30 -37.07 -6.15
N GLU A 194 -18.57 -38.10 -6.92
CA GLU A 194 -19.65 -39.08 -6.62
C GLU A 194 -19.48 -39.74 -5.24
N ASN A 195 -18.25 -39.79 -4.72
CA ASN A 195 -17.94 -40.37 -3.41
C ASN A 195 -17.99 -39.34 -2.28
N GLY A 196 -18.35 -38.06 -2.56
CA GLY A 196 -18.46 -36.99 -1.57
C GLY A 196 -17.14 -36.29 -1.24
N GLU A 197 -16.05 -36.55 -1.97
CA GLU A 197 -14.77 -35.87 -1.77
C GLU A 197 -14.79 -34.49 -2.45
N LEU A 198 -14.23 -33.46 -1.79
CA LEU A 198 -14.13 -32.11 -2.34
C LEU A 198 -13.21 -32.07 -3.57
N ILE A 199 -13.65 -31.37 -4.60
CA ILE A 199 -12.89 -31.18 -5.83
C ILE A 199 -12.10 -29.88 -5.73
N THR A 200 -10.79 -29.97 -6.03
CA THR A 200 -9.91 -28.78 -6.15
C THR A 200 -9.47 -28.61 -7.60
N ASP A 201 -9.16 -27.37 -7.97
CA ASP A 201 -8.52 -27.04 -9.24
C ASP A 201 -7.02 -27.37 -9.24
N SER A 202 -6.31 -27.02 -10.32
CA SER A 202 -4.86 -27.23 -10.46
C SER A 202 -4.01 -26.43 -9.46
N ASN A 203 -4.58 -25.44 -8.79
CA ASN A 203 -3.92 -24.61 -7.78
C ASN A 203 -4.29 -25.04 -6.35
N GLY A 204 -5.09 -26.09 -6.20
CA GLY A 204 -5.56 -26.57 -4.90
C GLY A 204 -6.75 -25.77 -4.34
N VAL A 205 -7.38 -24.92 -5.14
CA VAL A 205 -8.56 -24.15 -4.73
C VAL A 205 -9.82 -25.00 -4.92
N TYR A 206 -10.71 -25.00 -3.94
CA TYR A 206 -11.98 -25.73 -4.02
C TYR A 206 -12.85 -25.19 -5.16
N VAL A 207 -13.34 -26.12 -5.99
CA VAL A 207 -14.26 -25.79 -7.08
C VAL A 207 -15.66 -25.61 -6.52
N THR A 208 -16.32 -24.53 -6.91
CA THR A 208 -17.72 -24.25 -6.54
C THR A 208 -18.68 -24.47 -7.70
N GLU A 209 -19.95 -24.64 -7.39
CA GLU A 209 -21.05 -24.60 -8.35
C GLU A 209 -22.19 -23.75 -7.78
N GLU A 210 -22.93 -23.06 -8.66
CA GLU A 210 -24.04 -22.22 -8.25
C GLU A 210 -25.17 -23.04 -7.59
N LEU A 211 -25.74 -22.47 -6.53
CA LEU A 211 -26.95 -23.01 -5.91
C LEU A 211 -28.17 -22.73 -6.79
N THR A 212 -29.10 -23.66 -6.80
CA THR A 212 -30.43 -23.42 -7.34
C THR A 212 -31.20 -22.41 -6.48
N GLU A 213 -32.23 -21.75 -7.03
CA GLU A 213 -33.03 -20.77 -6.28
C GLU A 213 -33.66 -21.37 -5.01
N ALA A 214 -34.05 -22.65 -5.06
CA ALA A 214 -34.59 -23.34 -3.88
C ALA A 214 -33.51 -23.58 -2.81
N GLU A 215 -32.28 -23.88 -3.21
CA GLU A 215 -31.14 -24.01 -2.30
C GLU A 215 -30.74 -22.65 -1.72
N LYS A 216 -30.67 -21.59 -2.54
CA LYS A 216 -30.42 -20.21 -2.07
C LYS A 216 -31.44 -19.78 -1.01
N GLN A 217 -32.72 -20.04 -1.26
CA GLN A 217 -33.77 -19.73 -0.29
C GLN A 217 -33.59 -20.47 1.03
N LYS A 218 -33.22 -21.75 0.98
CA LYS A 218 -32.94 -22.55 2.17
C LYS A 218 -31.73 -22.04 2.97
N GLN A 219 -30.68 -21.60 2.27
CA GLN A 219 -29.50 -21.02 2.93
C GLN A 219 -29.82 -19.65 3.58
N LYS A 220 -30.64 -18.81 2.93
CA LYS A 220 -31.13 -17.57 3.54
C LYS A 220 -31.94 -17.84 4.82
N GLU A 221 -32.83 -18.81 4.81
CA GLU A 221 -33.57 -19.23 5.98
C GLU A 221 -32.64 -19.72 7.11
N LYS A 222 -31.53 -20.41 6.75
CA LYS A 222 -30.49 -20.82 7.69
C LYS A 222 -29.83 -19.60 8.33
N VAL A 223 -29.44 -18.59 7.53
CA VAL A 223 -28.85 -17.33 8.03
C VAL A 223 -29.82 -16.61 8.99
N GLU A 224 -31.10 -16.48 8.62
CA GLU A 224 -32.14 -15.88 9.47
C GLU A 224 -32.30 -16.63 10.80
N GLN A 225 -32.24 -17.97 10.79
CA GLN A 225 -32.29 -18.78 12.01
C GLN A 225 -31.07 -18.54 12.91
N ILE A 226 -29.87 -18.42 12.34
CA ILE A 226 -28.67 -18.10 13.10
C ILE A 226 -28.79 -16.74 13.76
N ILE A 227 -29.21 -15.73 13.01
CA ILE A 227 -29.44 -14.36 13.50
C ILE A 227 -30.45 -14.37 14.66
N ALA A 228 -31.59 -15.03 14.50
CA ALA A 228 -32.59 -15.14 15.55
C ALA A 228 -32.04 -15.79 16.84
N LYS A 229 -31.16 -16.79 16.72
CA LYS A 229 -30.47 -17.39 17.86
C LYS A 229 -29.49 -16.42 18.54
N ILE A 230 -28.74 -15.62 17.75
CA ILE A 230 -27.84 -14.58 18.29
C ILE A 230 -28.65 -13.53 19.06
N GLU A 231 -29.76 -13.06 18.51
CA GLU A 231 -30.64 -12.09 19.16
C GLU A 231 -31.31 -12.64 20.42
N ALA A 232 -31.52 -13.95 20.47
CA ALA A 232 -32.00 -14.64 21.66
C ALA A 232 -30.90 -14.87 22.71
N GLY A 233 -29.67 -14.43 22.46
CA GLY A 233 -28.53 -14.51 23.41
C GLY A 233 -27.77 -15.83 23.36
N ALA A 234 -27.88 -16.61 22.30
CA ALA A 234 -27.06 -17.82 22.13
C ALA A 234 -25.57 -17.47 22.02
N ASP A 235 -24.72 -18.39 22.48
CA ASP A 235 -23.28 -18.23 22.41
C ASP A 235 -22.79 -18.27 20.94
N PHE A 236 -22.11 -17.22 20.51
CA PHE A 236 -21.68 -17.05 19.14
C PHE A 236 -20.66 -18.11 18.70
N LYS A 237 -19.75 -18.49 19.58
CA LYS A 237 -18.74 -19.52 19.29
C LYS A 237 -19.38 -20.90 19.12
N ALA A 238 -20.41 -21.20 19.92
CA ALA A 238 -21.19 -22.42 19.76
C ALA A 238 -21.94 -22.45 18.43
N LEU A 239 -22.56 -21.31 18.04
CA LEU A 239 -23.23 -21.17 16.75
C LEU A 239 -22.22 -21.27 15.59
N LYS A 240 -21.04 -20.67 15.71
CA LYS A 240 -19.98 -20.79 14.71
C LYS A 240 -19.57 -22.27 14.52
N ALA A 241 -19.34 -22.98 15.60
CA ALA A 241 -18.98 -24.40 15.55
C ALA A 241 -20.09 -25.27 14.91
N GLU A 242 -21.37 -24.91 15.11
CA GLU A 242 -22.52 -25.65 14.58
C GLU A 242 -22.84 -25.32 13.11
N TYR A 243 -22.70 -24.03 12.71
CA TYR A 243 -23.27 -23.54 11.45
C TYR A 243 -22.25 -23.07 10.42
N SER A 244 -21.01 -22.71 10.81
CA SER A 244 -20.04 -22.17 9.86
C SER A 244 -19.58 -23.26 8.89
N GLU A 245 -19.63 -22.94 7.59
CA GLU A 245 -19.31 -23.86 6.48
C GLU A 245 -17.87 -23.69 5.97
N GLU A 246 -17.10 -22.80 6.57
CA GLU A 246 -15.67 -22.65 6.27
C GLU A 246 -14.82 -23.72 6.98
N ASP A 247 -13.57 -23.84 6.55
CA ASP A 247 -12.58 -24.67 7.23
C ASP A 247 -12.24 -24.07 8.61
N GLN A 248 -12.88 -24.61 9.64
CA GLN A 248 -12.71 -24.13 11.01
C GLN A 248 -11.31 -24.45 11.58
N GLU A 249 -10.58 -25.45 11.04
CA GLU A 249 -9.20 -25.73 11.47
C GLU A 249 -8.28 -24.58 11.13
N LYS A 250 -8.47 -23.93 9.99
CA LYS A 250 -7.70 -22.75 9.57
C LYS A 250 -7.78 -21.61 10.57
N TYR A 251 -8.89 -21.45 11.28
CA TYR A 251 -9.15 -20.38 12.24
C TYR A 251 -9.11 -20.84 13.71
N SER A 252 -8.78 -22.11 13.96
CA SER A 252 -8.68 -22.66 15.35
C SER A 252 -7.60 -21.99 16.20
N TYR A 253 -6.63 -21.32 15.57
CA TYR A 253 -5.57 -20.57 16.22
C TYR A 253 -6.01 -19.21 16.79
N TYR A 254 -7.24 -18.78 16.54
CA TYR A 254 -7.80 -17.49 16.97
C TYR A 254 -9.03 -17.68 17.87
N PRO A 255 -8.87 -18.24 19.07
CA PRO A 255 -10.01 -18.55 19.93
C PRO A 255 -10.80 -17.30 20.35
N ASP A 256 -10.20 -16.14 20.28
CA ASP A 256 -10.77 -14.87 20.70
C ASP A 256 -11.00 -13.89 19.53
N GLY A 257 -11.02 -14.39 18.31
CA GLY A 257 -11.19 -13.61 17.08
C GLY A 257 -9.87 -13.30 16.36
N VAL A 258 -10.00 -12.82 15.15
CA VAL A 258 -8.88 -12.43 14.25
C VAL A 258 -8.67 -10.93 14.31
N ASN A 259 -7.42 -10.48 14.42
CA ASN A 259 -7.06 -9.08 14.29
C ASN A 259 -7.05 -8.69 12.79
N ILE A 260 -7.94 -7.81 12.42
CA ILE A 260 -8.17 -7.36 11.04
C ILE A 260 -7.71 -5.91 10.91
N SER A 261 -6.80 -5.62 9.98
CA SER A 261 -6.40 -4.24 9.70
C SER A 261 -7.55 -3.46 9.05
N ALA A 262 -7.77 -2.24 9.51
CA ALA A 262 -8.71 -1.29 8.91
C ALA A 262 -8.41 -0.98 7.44
N ASN A 263 -7.20 -1.30 6.97
CA ASN A 263 -6.73 -1.04 5.62
C ASN A 263 -6.61 -2.32 4.75
N ASP A 264 -6.99 -3.48 5.27
CA ASP A 264 -6.88 -4.76 4.54
C ASP A 264 -8.10 -5.01 3.63
N TYR A 265 -8.31 -4.06 2.72
CA TYR A 265 -9.38 -4.16 1.71
C TYR A 265 -9.15 -5.28 0.70
N GLY A 266 -7.90 -5.70 0.52
CA GLY A 266 -7.55 -6.76 -0.43
C GLY A 266 -8.02 -8.14 0.01
N THR A 267 -7.97 -8.42 1.31
CA THR A 267 -8.38 -9.71 1.88
C THR A 267 -9.88 -9.76 2.16
N TYR A 268 -10.44 -8.69 2.71
CA TYR A 268 -11.81 -8.69 3.25
C TYR A 268 -12.81 -7.89 2.41
N GLY A 269 -12.33 -7.02 1.52
CA GLY A 269 -13.16 -6.09 0.77
C GLY A 269 -13.55 -4.84 1.59
N SER A 270 -13.84 -3.74 0.86
CA SER A 270 -14.16 -2.44 1.47
C SER A 270 -15.44 -2.45 2.29
N ASP A 271 -16.46 -3.16 1.81
CA ASP A 271 -17.78 -3.19 2.46
C ASP A 271 -17.73 -3.95 3.79
N PHE A 272 -16.98 -5.06 3.84
CA PHE A 272 -16.75 -5.81 5.08
C PHE A 272 -16.04 -4.93 6.13
N ILE A 273 -14.92 -4.30 5.75
CA ILE A 273 -14.16 -3.43 6.67
C ILE A 273 -15.01 -2.27 7.15
N LYS A 274 -15.77 -1.63 6.25
CA LYS A 274 -16.67 -0.53 6.61
C LYS A 274 -17.72 -0.98 7.63
N GLN A 275 -18.45 -2.06 7.34
CA GLN A 275 -19.48 -2.57 8.24
C GLN A 275 -18.91 -2.99 9.59
N LEU A 276 -17.73 -3.64 9.59
CA LEU A 276 -17.03 -3.99 10.84
C LEU A 276 -16.67 -2.75 11.64
N SER A 277 -16.20 -1.67 10.99
CA SER A 277 -15.86 -0.41 11.67
C SER A 277 -17.07 0.28 12.33
N GLU A 278 -18.24 0.20 11.70
CA GLU A 278 -19.50 0.78 12.17
C GLU A 278 -20.22 -0.10 13.22
N THR A 279 -19.81 -1.37 13.36
CA THR A 279 -20.40 -2.29 14.35
C THR A 279 -19.87 -1.99 15.75
N GLU A 280 -20.73 -1.89 16.74
CA GLU A 280 -20.32 -1.71 18.14
C GLU A 280 -19.60 -2.95 18.68
N ILE A 281 -18.67 -2.74 19.62
CA ILE A 281 -17.98 -3.85 20.32
C ILE A 281 -19.01 -4.74 21.02
N GLY A 282 -18.92 -6.04 20.78
CA GLY A 282 -19.90 -7.03 21.27
C GLY A 282 -21.11 -7.20 20.36
N GLY A 283 -21.35 -6.26 19.41
CA GLY A 283 -22.37 -6.35 18.39
C GLY A 283 -21.99 -7.26 17.23
N TYR A 284 -22.94 -7.41 16.28
CA TYR A 284 -22.70 -8.15 15.05
C TYR A 284 -23.24 -7.37 13.84
N THR A 285 -22.72 -7.69 12.66
CA THR A 285 -23.21 -7.23 11.36
C THR A 285 -23.32 -8.40 10.40
N VAL A 286 -24.00 -8.18 9.27
CA VAL A 286 -24.17 -9.19 8.21
C VAL A 286 -23.58 -8.62 6.93
N CYS A 287 -22.54 -9.28 6.40
CA CYS A 287 -21.90 -8.94 5.15
C CYS A 287 -22.13 -10.03 4.12
N GLU A 288 -22.16 -9.69 2.85
CA GLU A 288 -22.32 -10.64 1.75
C GLU A 288 -21.21 -10.43 0.71
N ASP A 289 -20.77 -11.52 0.12
CA ASP A 289 -19.96 -11.51 -1.10
C ASP A 289 -20.63 -12.32 -2.22
N GLU A 290 -19.91 -12.57 -3.30
CA GLU A 290 -20.42 -13.34 -4.45
C GLU A 290 -20.70 -14.81 -4.12
N TYR A 291 -20.14 -15.37 -3.02
CA TYR A 291 -20.23 -16.77 -2.64
C TYR A 291 -21.14 -17.01 -1.42
N ALA A 292 -21.10 -16.11 -0.44
CA ALA A 292 -21.56 -16.40 0.90
C ALA A 292 -22.10 -15.18 1.65
N THR A 293 -22.76 -15.48 2.77
CA THR A 293 -23.11 -14.50 3.81
C THR A 293 -22.24 -14.73 5.03
N PHE A 294 -21.70 -13.66 5.58
CA PHE A 294 -20.91 -13.62 6.81
C PHE A 294 -21.73 -12.96 7.91
N ILE A 295 -21.94 -13.64 9.01
CA ILE A 295 -22.43 -13.03 10.23
C ILE A 295 -21.22 -12.73 11.10
N VAL A 296 -20.83 -11.46 11.16
CA VAL A 296 -19.56 -11.00 11.74
C VAL A 296 -19.81 -10.41 13.11
N LYS A 297 -19.20 -10.96 14.16
CA LYS A 297 -19.23 -10.43 15.51
C LYS A 297 -17.95 -9.67 15.80
N ARG A 298 -18.08 -8.42 16.27
CA ARG A 298 -16.97 -7.59 16.70
C ARG A 298 -16.66 -7.80 18.17
N TYR A 299 -15.38 -7.99 18.47
CA TYR A 299 -14.86 -8.11 19.84
C TYR A 299 -14.01 -6.91 20.20
N ASP A 300 -13.77 -6.76 21.50
CA ASP A 300 -12.76 -5.83 21.98
C ASP A 300 -11.35 -6.31 21.57
N LEU A 301 -10.45 -5.38 21.30
CA LEU A 301 -9.07 -5.72 21.02
C LEU A 301 -8.39 -6.20 22.30
N LYS A 302 -7.62 -7.29 22.22
CA LYS A 302 -6.69 -7.63 23.29
C LYS A 302 -5.68 -6.50 23.50
N PRO A 303 -5.22 -6.28 24.75
CA PRO A 303 -4.06 -5.40 24.97
C PRO A 303 -2.87 -5.84 24.10
N PHE A 304 -2.20 -4.89 23.43
CA PHE A 304 -1.10 -5.20 22.52
C PHE A 304 0.03 -6.02 23.20
N SER A 305 0.25 -5.77 24.49
CA SER A 305 1.23 -6.51 25.32
C SER A 305 0.87 -7.97 25.58
N GLU A 306 -0.41 -8.34 25.42
CA GLU A 306 -0.92 -9.70 25.63
C GLU A 306 -1.01 -10.51 24.33
N LEU A 307 -0.74 -9.88 23.18
CA LEU A 307 -0.71 -10.58 21.91
C LEU A 307 0.44 -11.59 21.89
N THR A 308 0.11 -12.82 21.53
CA THR A 308 1.10 -13.87 21.31
C THR A 308 1.98 -13.56 20.10
N ALA A 309 3.14 -14.21 20.00
CA ALA A 309 3.99 -14.09 18.80
C ALA A 309 3.24 -14.50 17.53
N GLN A 310 2.34 -15.48 17.61
CA GLN A 310 1.54 -15.94 16.48
C GLN A 310 0.51 -14.89 16.05
N GLU A 311 -0.20 -14.27 17.00
CA GLU A 311 -1.13 -13.18 16.72
C GLU A 311 -0.41 -11.98 16.09
N LYS A 312 0.81 -11.65 16.53
CA LYS A 312 1.64 -10.60 15.90
C LYS A 312 2.13 -11.00 14.52
N ASN A 313 2.48 -12.26 14.29
CA ASN A 313 2.94 -12.74 12.98
C ASN A 313 1.87 -12.67 11.90
N ILE A 314 0.59 -12.75 12.27
CA ILE A 314 -0.54 -12.65 11.34
C ILE A 314 -0.76 -11.21 10.89
N MET A 315 -0.39 -10.25 11.73
CA MET A 315 -0.41 -8.83 11.40
C MET A 315 0.75 -8.51 10.44
N VAL A 316 0.73 -9.15 9.25
CA VAL A 316 1.79 -9.04 8.24
C VAL A 316 2.04 -7.58 7.91
N GLY A 317 3.31 -7.17 7.98
CA GLY A 317 3.70 -5.78 7.69
C GLY A 317 3.41 -4.77 8.81
N PHE A 318 2.92 -5.20 9.99
CA PHE A 318 2.56 -4.29 11.08
C PHE A 318 3.67 -3.28 11.42
N ASP A 319 4.89 -3.75 11.66
CA ASP A 319 6.04 -2.88 11.99
C ASP A 319 6.35 -1.89 10.86
N THR A 320 6.21 -2.32 9.60
CA THR A 320 6.34 -1.46 8.42
C THR A 320 5.25 -0.41 8.38
N TYR A 321 3.99 -0.79 8.60
CA TYR A 321 2.87 0.16 8.59
C TYR A 321 2.98 1.22 9.70
N VAL A 322 3.42 0.82 10.89
CA VAL A 322 3.67 1.79 11.99
C VAL A 322 4.80 2.75 11.62
N LEU A 323 5.87 2.23 11.01
CA LEU A 323 6.99 3.04 10.54
C LEU A 323 6.56 4.00 9.45
N ASP A 324 5.80 3.52 8.46
CA ASP A 324 5.28 4.33 7.35
C ASP A 324 4.37 5.43 7.88
N ALA A 325 3.44 5.12 8.78
CA ALA A 325 2.56 6.11 9.39
C ALA A 325 3.34 7.20 10.14
N LYS A 326 4.37 6.81 10.91
CA LYS A 326 5.23 7.76 11.63
C LYS A 326 6.03 8.64 10.67
N SER A 327 6.64 8.05 9.66
CA SER A 327 7.40 8.74 8.62
C SER A 327 6.49 9.68 7.82
N GLU A 328 5.33 9.20 7.40
CA GLU A 328 4.35 9.99 6.67
C GLU A 328 3.87 11.19 7.49
N ALA A 329 3.51 11.00 8.75
CA ALA A 329 3.09 12.09 9.63
C ALA A 329 4.16 13.18 9.73
N TYR A 330 5.44 12.80 9.84
CA TYR A 330 6.54 13.75 9.86
C TYR A 330 6.62 14.55 8.55
N TYR A 331 6.71 13.88 7.40
CA TYR A 331 6.84 14.57 6.11
C TYR A 331 5.61 15.40 5.76
N ARG A 332 4.41 15.00 6.16
CA ARG A 332 3.18 15.80 5.96
C ARG A 332 3.22 17.08 6.78
N SER A 333 3.80 17.08 7.99
CA SER A 333 3.90 18.26 8.86
C SER A 333 4.85 19.34 8.34
N VAL A 334 5.78 19.01 7.45
CA VAL A 334 6.73 19.97 6.89
C VAL A 334 6.07 20.81 5.81
N GLU A 335 6.13 22.13 5.90
CA GLU A 335 5.67 23.04 4.85
C GLU A 335 6.73 23.23 3.77
N VAL A 336 6.35 23.01 2.51
CA VAL A 336 7.20 23.23 1.34
C VAL A 336 6.54 24.22 0.40
N LYS A 337 7.33 25.00 -0.34
CA LYS A 337 6.81 25.87 -1.37
C LYS A 337 6.54 25.05 -2.64
N VAL A 338 5.31 25.10 -3.12
CA VAL A 338 4.87 24.45 -4.36
C VAL A 338 4.67 25.52 -5.44
N TYR A 339 5.08 25.22 -6.66
CA TYR A 339 4.87 26.04 -7.84
C TYR A 339 3.75 25.42 -8.67
N GLU A 340 2.52 25.75 -8.31
CA GLU A 340 1.30 25.15 -8.88
C GLU A 340 1.19 25.33 -10.40
N ASP A 341 1.66 26.46 -10.92
CA ASP A 341 1.67 26.74 -12.37
C ASP A 341 2.63 25.83 -13.14
N VAL A 342 3.68 25.34 -12.49
CA VAL A 342 4.61 24.36 -13.06
C VAL A 342 4.04 22.96 -12.94
N MET A 343 3.50 22.59 -11.77
CA MET A 343 2.87 21.28 -11.56
C MET A 343 1.70 21.05 -12.49
N ALA A 344 0.86 22.05 -12.73
CA ALA A 344 -0.31 21.96 -13.61
C ALA A 344 0.03 21.63 -15.08
N ARG A 345 1.31 21.67 -15.47
CA ARG A 345 1.75 21.23 -16.81
C ARG A 345 1.78 19.70 -16.95
N TYR A 346 1.70 18.98 -15.82
CA TYR A 346 1.84 17.53 -15.76
C TYR A 346 0.51 16.88 -15.40
N ASP A 347 -0.05 16.14 -16.34
CA ASP A 347 -1.26 15.35 -16.16
C ASP A 347 -0.90 13.87 -16.33
N ILE A 348 -1.14 13.08 -15.30
CA ILE A 348 -0.84 11.64 -15.27
C ILE A 348 -1.54 10.87 -16.40
N ARG A 349 -2.69 11.35 -16.87
CA ARG A 349 -3.46 10.70 -17.94
C ARG A 349 -2.79 10.87 -19.30
N SER A 350 -2.30 12.06 -19.59
CA SER A 350 -1.73 12.42 -20.90
C SER A 350 -0.23 12.15 -21.00
N LEU A 351 0.49 12.14 -19.86
CA LEU A 351 1.93 11.91 -19.84
C LEU A 351 2.26 10.50 -20.38
N LYS A 352 3.36 10.38 -21.15
CA LYS A 352 3.88 9.08 -21.56
C LYS A 352 4.49 8.33 -20.38
N GLY A 353 4.01 7.13 -20.08
CA GLY A 353 4.63 6.26 -19.08
C GLY A 353 5.97 5.70 -19.56
N LEU A 354 6.89 5.38 -18.63
CA LEU A 354 8.13 4.70 -18.96
C LEU A 354 7.84 3.30 -19.53
N THR A 355 8.45 2.97 -20.66
CA THR A 355 8.31 1.62 -21.26
C THR A 355 9.26 0.61 -20.64
N ASN A 356 10.29 1.09 -19.94
CA ASN A 356 11.25 0.25 -19.21
C ASN A 356 11.17 0.59 -17.72
N THR A 357 10.61 -0.31 -16.92
CA THR A 357 10.44 -0.14 -15.47
C THR A 357 11.73 -0.30 -14.66
N ASN A 358 12.82 -0.73 -15.29
CA ASN A 358 14.14 -0.79 -14.65
C ASN A 358 14.83 0.59 -14.58
N ILE A 359 14.25 1.60 -15.21
CA ILE A 359 14.73 2.98 -15.18
C ILE A 359 14.12 3.72 -14.01
#